data_b69526183c4a24fb6c557fbca3287a52
#
_entry.id   b69526183c4a24fb6c557fbca3287a52
#
_cell.length_a   1.000
_cell.length_b   1.000
_cell.length_c   1.000
_cell.angle_alpha   90.00
_cell.angle_beta   90.00
_cell.angle_gamma   90.00
#
_symmetry.space_group_name_H-M   'P 1'
#
loop_
_entity.id
_entity.type
_entity.pdbx_description
1 polymer ?
#
loop_
_entity_poly.entity_id
_entity_poly.type
_entity_poly.pdbx_seq_one_letter_code
_entity_poly.pdbx_strand_id
1 'polypeptide(L)'
;MVLAGKTEAFEPLVLPYRTSLLNIAYRITGNMEDAKEAAQETLMRAFKYLKRYDPERSFRNWLFGILVNEARKLRAERTNAPLPLETDAGTERALAANGPAPGDAHAARETRSRLMECLTALTAREKEIFLLRDIEQLSITEAAETLGTSSISVRVNLSRARKKMKEAILTKFPHLAEDVR
;
A
#
# COMPACT_ATOMS: atom_id res chain seq x y z
N MET A 1 -1.97 26.23 -11.06
CA MET A 1 -0.51 26.39 -11.35
C MET A 1 0.12 25.08 -11.81
N VAL A 2 -0.12 23.94 -11.17
CA VAL A 2 0.42 22.63 -11.60
C VAL A 2 -0.13 22.20 -12.97
N LEU A 3 -1.37 22.50 -13.27
CA LEU A 3 -2.03 22.19 -14.55
C LEU A 3 -1.39 22.88 -15.77
N ALA A 4 -0.50 23.85 -15.55
CA ALA A 4 0.23 24.56 -16.62
C ALA A 4 1.54 23.86 -17.05
N GLY A 5 1.81 22.62 -16.58
CA GLY A 5 2.98 21.84 -17.02
C GLY A 5 4.29 22.16 -16.30
N LYS A 6 4.25 22.90 -15.19
CA LYS A 6 5.45 23.18 -14.39
C LYS A 6 5.74 22.01 -13.45
N THR A 7 6.77 21.25 -13.74
CA THR A 7 7.27 20.10 -12.92
C THR A 7 7.54 20.51 -11.47
N GLU A 8 8.05 21.73 -11.26
CA GLU A 8 8.37 22.30 -9.94
C GLU A 8 7.15 22.41 -9.01
N ALA A 9 5.92 22.58 -9.57
CA ALA A 9 4.70 22.67 -8.78
C ALA A 9 4.09 21.29 -8.47
N PHE A 10 4.53 20.22 -9.15
CA PHE A 10 4.04 18.86 -8.92
C PHE A 10 4.70 18.20 -7.70
N GLU A 11 5.99 18.44 -7.49
CA GLU A 11 6.74 17.81 -6.40
C GLU A 11 6.14 18.11 -5.02
N PRO A 12 5.84 19.36 -4.62
CA PRO A 12 5.18 19.64 -3.36
C PRO A 12 3.81 18.98 -3.18
N LEU A 13 3.09 18.76 -4.29
CA LEU A 13 1.78 18.10 -4.26
C LEU A 13 1.86 16.63 -3.91
N VAL A 14 2.92 15.93 -4.33
CA VAL A 14 3.07 14.48 -4.14
C VAL A 14 3.98 14.12 -2.97
N LEU A 15 4.80 15.06 -2.51
CA LEU A 15 5.77 14.84 -1.43
C LEU A 15 5.14 14.21 -0.16
N PRO A 16 3.96 14.65 0.32
CA PRO A 16 3.33 14.06 1.51
C PRO A 16 2.94 12.58 1.33
N TYR A 17 2.80 12.11 0.10
CA TYR A 17 2.32 10.76 -0.20
C TYR A 17 3.44 9.76 -0.53
N ARG A 18 4.69 10.21 -0.76
CA ARG A 18 5.80 9.35 -1.23
C ARG A 18 6.00 8.13 -0.34
N THR A 19 6.02 8.32 0.98
CA THR A 19 6.21 7.23 1.94
C THR A 19 5.03 6.26 1.94
N SER A 20 3.79 6.77 1.91
CA SER A 20 2.59 5.93 1.83
C SER A 20 2.55 5.14 0.52
N LEU A 21 2.88 5.76 -0.62
CA LEU A 21 2.94 5.08 -1.91
C LEU A 21 3.90 3.88 -1.88
N LEU A 22 5.13 4.09 -1.40
CA LEU A 22 6.12 3.01 -1.29
C LEU A 22 5.67 1.90 -0.33
N ASN A 23 5.13 2.28 0.84
CA ASN A 23 4.67 1.32 1.83
C ASN A 23 3.49 0.48 1.34
N ILE A 24 2.50 1.08 0.69
CA ILE A 24 1.34 0.37 0.12
C ILE A 24 1.81 -0.54 -1.00
N ALA A 25 2.62 -0.02 -1.94
CA ALA A 25 3.16 -0.81 -3.04
C ALA A 25 3.90 -2.05 -2.53
N TYR A 26 4.80 -1.88 -1.54
CA TYR A 26 5.53 -2.99 -0.93
C TYR A 26 4.60 -4.04 -0.29
N ARG A 27 3.57 -3.59 0.42
CA ARG A 27 2.59 -4.52 1.02
C ARG A 27 1.77 -5.28 -0.01
N ILE A 28 1.54 -4.70 -1.20
CA ILE A 28 0.82 -5.36 -2.29
C ILE A 28 1.73 -6.32 -3.05
N THR A 29 2.93 -5.88 -3.44
CA THR A 29 3.87 -6.64 -4.29
C THR A 29 4.65 -7.68 -3.51
N GLY A 30 4.99 -7.39 -2.24
CA GLY A 30 5.88 -8.21 -1.41
C GLY A 30 7.35 -8.09 -1.78
N ASN A 31 7.69 -7.23 -2.73
CA ASN A 31 9.05 -7.01 -3.22
C ASN A 31 9.38 -5.52 -3.27
N MET A 32 10.58 -5.14 -2.86
CA MET A 32 10.95 -3.73 -2.76
C MET A 32 11.23 -3.08 -4.13
N GLU A 33 11.80 -3.81 -5.07
CA GLU A 33 12.07 -3.28 -6.40
C GLU A 33 10.76 -3.04 -7.14
N ASP A 34 9.84 -4.00 -7.13
CA ASP A 34 8.49 -3.84 -7.68
C ASP A 34 7.74 -2.69 -6.99
N ALA A 35 7.93 -2.49 -5.68
CA ALA A 35 7.31 -1.40 -4.93
C ALA A 35 7.85 -0.03 -5.35
N LYS A 36 9.16 0.10 -5.55
CA LYS A 36 9.80 1.32 -6.06
C LYS A 36 9.33 1.63 -7.47
N GLU A 37 9.29 0.62 -8.33
CA GLU A 37 8.80 0.75 -9.71
C GLU A 37 7.33 1.19 -9.73
N ALA A 38 6.45 0.53 -8.97
CA ALA A 38 5.05 0.91 -8.85
C ALA A 38 4.89 2.35 -8.37
N ALA A 39 5.65 2.76 -7.35
CA ALA A 39 5.60 4.13 -6.82
C ALA A 39 6.09 5.15 -7.86
N GLN A 40 7.18 4.86 -8.55
CA GLN A 40 7.72 5.73 -9.60
C GLN A 40 6.75 5.86 -10.77
N GLU A 41 6.24 4.75 -11.30
CA GLU A 41 5.27 4.76 -12.40
C GLU A 41 3.97 5.49 -12.00
N THR A 42 3.55 5.35 -10.75
CA THR A 42 2.41 6.10 -10.20
C THR A 42 2.63 7.61 -10.31
N LEU A 43 3.81 8.10 -9.90
CA LEU A 43 4.13 9.54 -9.98
C LEU A 43 4.23 10.03 -11.42
N MET A 44 4.83 9.24 -12.31
CA MET A 44 4.91 9.55 -13.74
C MET A 44 3.53 9.64 -14.38
N ARG A 45 2.65 8.67 -14.10
CA ARG A 45 1.26 8.68 -14.59
C ARG A 45 0.45 9.82 -13.99
N ALA A 46 0.58 10.07 -12.69
CA ALA A 46 -0.09 11.18 -12.04
C ALA A 46 0.31 12.51 -12.68
N PHE A 47 1.59 12.73 -12.96
CA PHE A 47 2.05 13.92 -13.69
C PHE A 47 1.47 13.99 -15.10
N LYS A 48 1.56 12.91 -15.87
CA LYS A 48 1.07 12.83 -17.26
C LYS A 48 -0.44 13.11 -17.38
N TYR A 49 -1.21 12.57 -16.43
CA TYR A 49 -2.67 12.66 -16.46
C TYR A 49 -3.25 13.72 -15.53
N LEU A 50 -2.42 14.57 -14.92
CA LEU A 50 -2.84 15.62 -13.99
C LEU A 50 -3.90 16.57 -14.59
N LYS A 51 -3.80 16.85 -15.88
CA LYS A 51 -4.79 17.68 -16.61
C LYS A 51 -6.20 17.04 -16.66
N ARG A 52 -6.31 15.73 -16.44
CA ARG A 52 -7.55 14.96 -16.42
C ARG A 52 -8.06 14.71 -15.00
N TYR A 53 -7.26 15.09 -14.00
CA TYR A 53 -7.67 14.98 -12.62
C TYR A 53 -8.82 15.95 -12.34
N ASP A 54 -9.86 15.43 -11.70
CA ASP A 54 -11.02 16.20 -11.26
C ASP A 54 -10.74 16.82 -9.87
N PRO A 55 -10.63 18.15 -9.75
CA PRO A 55 -10.34 18.81 -8.49
C PRO A 55 -11.39 18.62 -7.39
N GLU A 56 -12.62 18.23 -7.75
CA GLU A 56 -13.69 17.92 -6.80
C GLU A 56 -13.46 16.58 -6.07
N ARG A 57 -12.54 15.77 -6.56
CA ARG A 57 -12.18 14.48 -5.95
C ARG A 57 -10.93 14.59 -5.10
N SER A 58 -10.76 13.67 -4.16
CA SER A 58 -9.53 13.56 -3.35
C SER A 58 -8.32 13.19 -4.24
N PHE A 59 -7.33 14.08 -4.30
CA PHE A 59 -6.08 13.83 -5.01
C PHE A 59 -5.37 12.58 -4.47
N ARG A 60 -5.38 12.39 -3.15
CA ARG A 60 -4.84 11.22 -2.47
C ARG A 60 -5.49 9.93 -2.97
N ASN A 61 -6.82 9.90 -3.04
CA ASN A 61 -7.57 8.72 -3.45
C ASN A 61 -7.33 8.39 -4.93
N TRP A 62 -7.26 9.42 -5.77
CA TRP A 62 -6.90 9.27 -7.18
C TRP A 62 -5.48 8.71 -7.35
N LEU A 63 -4.50 9.23 -6.59
CA LEU A 63 -3.13 8.77 -6.60
C LEU A 63 -3.00 7.29 -6.14
N PHE A 64 -3.73 6.91 -5.09
CA PHE A 64 -3.77 5.52 -4.61
C PHE A 64 -4.44 4.59 -5.62
N GLY A 65 -5.43 5.05 -6.37
CA GLY A 65 -6.04 4.27 -7.45
C GLY A 65 -5.01 3.92 -8.54
N ILE A 66 -4.19 4.89 -8.95
CA ILE A 66 -3.09 4.64 -9.89
C ILE A 66 -2.12 3.62 -9.29
N LEU A 67 -1.67 3.82 -8.04
CA LEU A 67 -0.72 2.94 -7.35
C LEU A 67 -1.17 1.49 -7.30
N VAL A 68 -2.42 1.26 -6.86
CA VAL A 68 -2.95 -0.10 -6.75
C VAL A 68 -2.97 -0.80 -8.10
N ASN A 69 -3.27 -0.08 -9.18
CA ASN A 69 -3.27 -0.65 -10.52
C ASN A 69 -1.86 -1.02 -10.98
N GLU A 70 -0.85 -0.16 -10.75
CA GLU A 70 0.54 -0.45 -11.09
C GLU A 70 1.09 -1.62 -10.25
N ALA A 71 0.84 -1.63 -8.95
CA ALA A 71 1.27 -2.72 -8.07
C ALA A 71 0.62 -4.07 -8.44
N ARG A 72 -0.65 -4.07 -8.89
CA ARG A 72 -1.31 -5.28 -9.40
C ARG A 72 -0.64 -5.80 -10.66
N LYS A 73 -0.30 -4.90 -11.59
CA LYS A 73 0.34 -5.24 -12.85
C LYS A 73 1.69 -5.93 -12.58
N LEU A 74 2.57 -5.30 -11.82
CA LEU A 74 3.89 -5.85 -11.48
C LEU A 74 3.79 -7.18 -10.74
N ARG A 75 2.85 -7.31 -9.81
CA ARG A 75 2.62 -8.58 -9.11
C ARG A 75 2.16 -9.68 -10.08
N ALA A 76 1.29 -9.38 -11.05
CA ALA A 76 0.83 -10.36 -12.03
C ALA A 76 1.96 -10.78 -12.97
N GLU A 77 2.79 -9.84 -13.43
CA GLU A 77 3.96 -10.10 -14.26
C GLU A 77 4.95 -11.03 -13.54
N ARG A 78 5.23 -10.75 -12.26
CA ARG A 78 6.11 -11.59 -11.44
C ARG A 78 5.55 -12.99 -11.18
N THR A 79 4.24 -13.11 -10.97
CA THR A 79 3.60 -14.43 -10.75
C THR A 79 3.64 -15.30 -12.02
N ASN A 80 3.66 -14.67 -13.19
CA ASN A 80 3.72 -15.35 -14.50
C ASN A 80 5.17 -15.54 -15.01
N ALA A 81 6.16 -14.93 -14.36
CA ALA A 81 7.57 -15.12 -14.70
C ALA A 81 8.10 -16.44 -14.13
N PRO A 82 9.04 -17.14 -14.82
CA PRO A 82 9.75 -18.28 -14.23
C PRO A 82 10.44 -17.82 -12.93
N LEU A 83 10.29 -18.59 -11.86
CA LEU A 83 10.80 -18.26 -10.52
C LEU A 83 12.28 -17.85 -10.55
N PRO A 84 12.65 -16.63 -10.12
CA PRO A 84 14.03 -16.33 -9.79
C PRO A 84 14.41 -17.02 -8.47
N LEU A 85 15.61 -17.55 -8.42
CA LEU A 85 16.08 -18.45 -7.35
C LEU A 85 16.51 -17.74 -6.05
N GLU A 86 16.32 -16.43 -5.89
CA GLU A 86 16.78 -15.73 -4.68
C GLU A 86 15.77 -14.67 -4.23
N THR A 87 15.29 -14.82 -3.00
CA THR A 87 14.59 -13.79 -2.23
C THR A 87 15.64 -12.92 -1.53
N ASP A 88 15.79 -11.70 -2.01
CA ASP A 88 16.73 -10.73 -1.45
C ASP A 88 16.26 -10.22 -0.08
N ALA A 89 16.95 -10.64 0.97
CA ALA A 89 16.72 -10.21 2.37
C ALA A 89 17.25 -8.79 2.66
N GLY A 90 17.75 -8.06 1.64
CA GLY A 90 18.49 -6.81 1.80
C GLY A 90 17.70 -5.50 1.85
N THR A 91 16.38 -5.51 1.74
CA THR A 91 15.59 -4.31 1.40
C THR A 91 14.94 -3.56 2.57
N GLU A 92 15.26 -3.91 3.81
CA GLU A 92 14.65 -3.26 5.00
C GLU A 92 15.06 -1.79 5.21
N ARG A 93 16.16 -1.34 4.60
CA ARG A 93 16.73 -0.01 4.84
C ARG A 93 15.97 1.15 4.18
N ALA A 94 15.27 0.90 3.07
CA ALA A 94 14.56 1.94 2.31
C ALA A 94 13.25 2.42 2.97
N LEU A 95 12.64 1.62 3.84
CA LEU A 95 11.40 1.96 4.54
C LEU A 95 11.63 2.81 5.80
N ALA A 96 12.89 3.02 6.20
CA ALA A 96 13.27 3.71 7.44
C ALA A 96 13.48 5.23 7.29
N ALA A 97 13.31 5.81 6.11
CA ALA A 97 13.68 7.19 5.81
C ALA A 97 12.87 8.28 6.57
N ASN A 98 11.80 7.91 7.29
CA ASN A 98 11.07 8.79 8.21
C ASN A 98 10.64 8.02 9.47
N GLY A 99 11.56 7.28 10.08
CA GLY A 99 11.29 6.47 11.27
C GLY A 99 11.65 7.17 12.57
N PRO A 100 11.07 6.70 13.70
CA PRO A 100 11.39 7.17 15.05
C PRO A 100 12.85 6.93 15.43
N ALA A 101 13.26 7.51 16.56
CA ALA A 101 14.62 7.45 17.10
C ALA A 101 15.22 6.02 17.16
N PRO A 102 16.56 5.86 17.20
CA PRO A 102 17.23 4.54 17.06
C PRO A 102 16.73 3.42 17.98
N GLY A 103 16.22 3.74 19.17
CA GLY A 103 15.63 2.75 20.09
C GLY A 103 14.28 2.19 19.62
N ASP A 104 13.48 3.01 18.92
CA ASP A 104 12.15 2.62 18.44
C ASP A 104 12.21 1.97 17.05
N ALA A 105 13.34 2.08 16.36
CA ALA A 105 13.51 1.56 15.00
C ALA A 105 13.42 0.02 14.95
N HIS A 106 13.89 -0.69 15.98
CA HIS A 106 13.82 -2.15 16.04
C HIS A 106 12.38 -2.62 16.25
N ALA A 107 11.65 -2.03 17.21
CA ALA A 107 10.25 -2.36 17.47
C ALA A 107 9.35 -2.04 16.26
N ALA A 108 9.60 -0.92 15.59
CA ALA A 108 8.89 -0.55 14.36
C ALA A 108 9.16 -1.53 13.20
N ARG A 109 10.41 -2.02 13.09
CA ARG A 109 10.79 -3.03 12.09
C ARG A 109 10.11 -4.36 12.36
N GLU A 110 10.12 -4.80 13.61
CA GLU A 110 9.46 -6.04 14.02
C GLU A 110 7.95 -5.98 13.78
N THR A 111 7.29 -4.90 14.19
CA THR A 111 5.86 -4.69 13.94
C THR A 111 5.55 -4.72 12.44
N ARG A 112 6.40 -4.13 11.60
CA ARG A 112 6.26 -4.15 10.15
C ARG A 112 6.41 -5.56 9.58
N SER A 113 7.39 -6.33 10.03
CA SER A 113 7.59 -7.72 9.63
C SER A 113 6.38 -8.58 10.00
N ARG A 114 5.89 -8.47 11.24
CA ARG A 114 4.69 -9.17 11.71
C ARG A 114 3.46 -8.83 10.87
N LEU A 115 3.28 -7.55 10.52
CA LEU A 115 2.19 -7.13 9.64
C LEU A 115 2.30 -7.79 8.26
N MET A 116 3.49 -7.80 7.65
CA MET A 116 3.72 -8.45 6.36
C MET A 116 3.38 -9.94 6.40
N GLU A 117 3.79 -10.64 7.45
CA GLU A 117 3.47 -12.05 7.65
C GLU A 117 1.95 -12.31 7.78
N CYS A 118 1.22 -11.43 8.48
CA CYS A 118 -0.24 -11.57 8.59
C CYS A 118 -0.94 -11.26 7.26
N LEU A 119 -0.44 -10.30 6.49
CA LEU A 119 -0.98 -9.94 5.18
C LEU A 119 -0.90 -11.07 4.16
N THR A 120 -0.06 -12.11 4.36
CA THR A 120 -0.01 -13.29 3.49
C THR A 120 -1.28 -14.14 3.56
N ALA A 121 -2.04 -14.05 4.66
CA ALA A 121 -3.31 -14.76 4.81
C ALA A 121 -4.45 -14.16 3.97
N LEU A 122 -4.28 -12.96 3.47
CA LEU A 122 -5.30 -12.24 2.71
C LEU A 122 -5.21 -12.55 1.21
N THR A 123 -6.37 -12.65 0.58
CA THR A 123 -6.41 -12.58 -0.89
C THR A 123 -5.96 -11.20 -1.36
N ALA A 124 -5.59 -11.10 -2.63
CA ALA A 124 -5.19 -9.82 -3.21
C ALA A 124 -6.20 -8.69 -2.95
N ARG A 125 -7.47 -8.98 -3.17
CA ARG A 125 -8.55 -8.00 -3.02
C ARG A 125 -8.79 -7.63 -1.56
N GLU A 126 -8.77 -8.59 -0.66
CA GLU A 126 -8.85 -8.36 0.79
C GLU A 126 -7.69 -7.49 1.28
N LYS A 127 -6.47 -7.76 0.81
CA LYS A 127 -5.27 -7.00 1.16
C LYS A 127 -5.38 -5.54 0.73
N GLU A 128 -5.72 -5.27 -0.52
CA GLU A 128 -5.90 -3.91 -1.05
C GLU A 128 -6.93 -3.11 -0.23
N ILE A 129 -8.09 -3.71 0.03
CA ILE A 129 -9.15 -3.08 0.81
C ILE A 129 -8.69 -2.82 2.24
N PHE A 130 -8.03 -3.80 2.88
CA PHE A 130 -7.49 -3.64 4.23
C PHE A 130 -6.46 -2.51 4.30
N LEU A 131 -5.54 -2.45 3.35
CA LEU A 131 -4.52 -1.40 3.30
C LEU A 131 -5.15 -0.01 3.15
N LEU A 132 -6.09 0.16 2.24
CA LEU A 132 -6.73 1.46 2.03
C LEU A 132 -7.63 1.85 3.20
N ARG A 133 -8.36 0.90 3.81
CA ARG A 133 -9.30 1.18 4.89
C ARG A 133 -8.66 1.30 6.26
N ASP A 134 -7.87 0.30 6.66
CA ASP A 134 -7.38 0.18 8.03
C ASP A 134 -5.99 0.81 8.21
N ILE A 135 -5.17 0.89 7.17
CA ILE A 135 -3.87 1.56 7.22
C ILE A 135 -3.96 3.01 6.76
N GLU A 136 -4.56 3.26 5.60
CA GLU A 136 -4.65 4.61 5.02
C GLU A 136 -5.92 5.38 5.42
N GLN A 137 -6.81 4.76 6.20
CA GLN A 137 -8.00 5.41 6.78
C GLN A 137 -8.98 6.00 5.76
N LEU A 138 -9.04 5.48 4.52
CA LEU A 138 -10.06 5.88 3.56
C LEU A 138 -11.46 5.45 4.07
N SER A 139 -12.49 6.20 3.78
CA SER A 139 -13.87 5.78 4.00
C SER A 139 -14.25 4.59 3.10
N ILE A 140 -15.36 3.90 3.40
CA ILE A 140 -15.86 2.81 2.54
C ILE A 140 -16.12 3.29 1.11
N THR A 141 -16.68 4.48 0.99
CA THR A 141 -17.01 5.09 -0.32
C THR A 141 -15.74 5.42 -1.10
N GLU A 142 -14.78 6.10 -0.45
CA GLU A 142 -13.49 6.42 -1.06
C GLU A 142 -12.71 5.18 -1.49
N ALA A 143 -12.68 4.14 -0.66
CA ALA A 143 -12.03 2.88 -1.04
C ALA A 143 -12.74 2.20 -2.21
N ALA A 144 -14.07 2.26 -2.28
CA ALA A 144 -14.85 1.73 -3.38
C ALA A 144 -14.54 2.48 -4.70
N GLU A 145 -14.51 3.79 -4.67
CA GLU A 145 -14.15 4.65 -5.81
C GLU A 145 -12.70 4.40 -6.25
N THR A 146 -11.76 4.41 -5.29
CA THR A 146 -10.33 4.16 -5.55
C THR A 146 -10.08 2.83 -6.23
N LEU A 147 -10.82 1.78 -5.83
CA LEU A 147 -10.67 0.43 -6.33
C LEU A 147 -11.60 0.07 -7.50
N GLY A 148 -12.45 0.99 -7.95
CA GLY A 148 -13.44 0.77 -8.99
C GLY A 148 -14.42 -0.36 -8.65
N THR A 149 -14.98 -0.36 -7.42
CA THR A 149 -15.87 -1.41 -6.92
C THR A 149 -17.05 -0.84 -6.13
N SER A 150 -17.99 -1.69 -5.72
CA SER A 150 -19.11 -1.25 -4.88
C SER A 150 -18.74 -1.16 -3.40
N SER A 151 -19.41 -0.26 -2.67
CA SER A 151 -19.28 -0.15 -1.21
C SER A 151 -19.68 -1.45 -0.48
N ILE A 152 -20.60 -2.22 -1.05
CA ILE A 152 -21.00 -3.54 -0.52
C ILE A 152 -19.80 -4.51 -0.63
N SER A 153 -19.15 -4.56 -1.80
CA SER A 153 -17.95 -5.39 -2.00
C SER A 153 -16.83 -5.01 -1.02
N VAL A 154 -16.62 -3.71 -0.79
CA VAL A 154 -15.62 -3.23 0.19
C VAL A 154 -15.97 -3.73 1.59
N ARG A 155 -17.21 -3.58 2.06
CA ARG A 155 -17.63 -4.05 3.39
C ARG A 155 -17.42 -5.55 3.57
N VAL A 156 -17.84 -6.36 2.60
CA VAL A 156 -17.73 -7.83 2.67
C VAL A 156 -16.26 -8.26 2.72
N ASN A 157 -15.43 -7.73 1.82
CA ASN A 157 -14.01 -8.10 1.78
C ASN A 157 -13.25 -7.57 3.00
N LEU A 158 -13.59 -6.37 3.51
CA LEU A 158 -12.99 -5.82 4.73
C LEU A 158 -13.30 -6.69 5.95
N SER A 159 -14.56 -7.13 6.11
CA SER A 159 -14.95 -8.04 7.18
C SER A 159 -14.14 -9.34 7.13
N ARG A 160 -14.04 -9.95 5.95
CA ARG A 160 -13.21 -11.16 5.73
C ARG A 160 -11.74 -10.91 6.03
N ALA A 161 -11.20 -9.79 5.55
CA ALA A 161 -9.81 -9.41 5.78
C ALA A 161 -9.51 -9.28 7.28
N ARG A 162 -10.34 -8.55 8.02
CA ARG A 162 -10.17 -8.36 9.47
C ARG A 162 -10.24 -9.68 10.24
N LYS A 163 -11.18 -10.59 9.87
CA LYS A 163 -11.26 -11.91 10.46
C LYS A 163 -9.98 -12.70 10.26
N LYS A 164 -9.48 -12.79 9.00
CA LYS A 164 -8.24 -13.49 8.67
C LYS A 164 -7.01 -12.86 9.32
N MET A 165 -6.94 -11.52 9.39
CA MET A 165 -5.87 -10.83 10.11
C MET A 165 -5.86 -11.17 11.60
N LYS A 166 -7.03 -11.16 12.25
CA LYS A 166 -7.16 -11.57 13.65
C LYS A 166 -6.69 -13.02 13.86
N GLU A 167 -7.16 -13.95 13.04
CA GLU A 167 -6.75 -15.35 13.08
C GLU A 167 -5.24 -15.52 12.88
N ALA A 168 -4.66 -14.80 11.90
CA ALA A 168 -3.23 -14.84 11.62
C ALA A 168 -2.39 -14.29 12.80
N ILE A 169 -2.84 -13.20 13.43
CA ILE A 169 -2.18 -12.62 14.61
C ILE A 169 -2.22 -13.62 15.78
N LEU A 170 -3.38 -14.18 16.09
CA LEU A 170 -3.54 -15.13 17.19
C LEU A 170 -2.71 -16.42 16.99
N THR A 171 -2.57 -16.86 15.75
CA THR A 171 -1.83 -18.09 15.41
C THR A 171 -0.32 -17.85 15.41
N LYS A 172 0.14 -16.76 14.79
CA LYS A 172 1.56 -16.49 14.61
C LYS A 172 2.21 -15.77 15.80
N PHE A 173 1.43 -14.96 16.52
CA PHE A 173 1.90 -14.10 17.61
C PHE A 173 0.98 -14.19 18.84
N PRO A 174 0.84 -15.38 19.47
CA PRO A 174 -0.10 -15.61 20.57
C PRO A 174 0.15 -14.69 21.79
N HIS A 175 1.40 -14.24 21.98
CA HIS A 175 1.75 -13.28 23.03
C HIS A 175 1.09 -11.90 22.88
N LEU A 176 0.70 -11.51 21.65
CA LEU A 176 -0.03 -10.25 21.41
C LEU A 176 -1.55 -10.39 21.66
N ALA A 177 -2.04 -11.61 21.91
CA ALA A 177 -3.46 -11.84 22.14
C ALA A 177 -3.93 -11.32 23.51
N GLU A 178 -3.04 -11.16 24.47
CA GLU A 178 -3.32 -10.65 25.82
C GLU A 178 -3.67 -9.16 25.81
N ASP A 179 -3.10 -8.39 24.85
CA ASP A 179 -3.31 -6.94 24.70
C ASP A 179 -4.61 -6.57 23.93
N VAL A 180 -5.31 -7.55 23.36
CA VAL A 180 -6.50 -7.37 22.49
C VAL A 180 -7.82 -7.77 23.17
N ARG A 181 -7.80 -8.03 24.48
CA ARG A 181 -9.01 -8.33 25.28
C ARG A 181 -9.66 -7.10 25.85
#